data_473604ab950fa38f70795eb57b890d16
#
_entry.id   473604ab950fa38f70795eb57b890d16
#
_cell.length_a   1.000
_cell.length_b   1.000
_cell.length_c   1.000
_cell.angle_alpha   90.00
_cell.angle_beta   90.00
_cell.angle_gamma   90.00
#
_symmetry.space_group_name_H-M   'P 1'
#
loop_
_entity.id
_entity.type
_entity.pdbx_description
1 polymer ?
#
loop_
_entity_poly.entity_id
_entity_poly.type
_entity_poly.pdbx_seq_one_letter_code
_entity_poly.pdbx_strand_id
1 'polypeptide(L)'
;MKKTFITLLLLLPTLAFGQQAESEDTAATVVDRYLMMLNIEGYSEESMLVMETAITVYGIDDTLWMRRWFAPSKRHRMELWHKDTLTDGLISNGEDVYLHYNAAKKQWEEVTGMDFNTRISGYDFRGPLYLWRWRGSKLTWNGLTELNGKPLQVVKVSTPGMYNRFYMFDPGNGLLTLVVESKEYEKGSQIPKEESHIDWKSFHEYLPVSNHLVPSLESFMRNGRLTILSTTAHLEYIRPRMFNRE
;
A
#
# COMPACT_ATOMS: atom_id res chain seq x y z
N MET A 1 -56.50 -5.12 -5.24
CA MET A 1 -55.25 -4.33 -5.50
C MET A 1 -54.26 -4.26 -4.31
N LYS A 2 -54.38 -5.01 -3.22
CA LYS A 2 -53.47 -4.91 -2.03
C LYS A 2 -52.36 -5.96 -1.97
N LYS A 3 -52.39 -7.01 -2.82
CA LYS A 3 -51.38 -8.13 -2.77
C LYS A 3 -50.12 -7.90 -3.60
N THR A 4 -50.16 -7.01 -4.60
CA THR A 4 -49.02 -6.77 -5.50
C THR A 4 -47.96 -5.84 -4.87
N PHE A 5 -48.33 -5.01 -3.91
CA PHE A 5 -47.40 -4.06 -3.27
C PHE A 5 -46.44 -4.72 -2.25
N ILE A 6 -46.86 -5.82 -1.62
CA ILE A 6 -46.03 -6.51 -0.63
C ILE A 6 -44.91 -7.31 -1.28
N THR A 7 -45.16 -7.86 -2.48
CA THR A 7 -44.15 -8.63 -3.23
C THR A 7 -43.02 -7.76 -3.77
N LEU A 8 -43.35 -6.50 -4.15
CA LEU A 8 -42.35 -5.54 -4.63
C LEU A 8 -41.41 -5.05 -3.51
N LEU A 9 -41.95 -4.89 -2.28
CA LEU A 9 -41.16 -4.41 -1.14
C LEU A 9 -40.15 -5.47 -0.63
N LEU A 10 -40.44 -6.76 -0.81
CA LEU A 10 -39.52 -7.86 -0.43
C LEU A 10 -38.39 -8.10 -1.43
N LEU A 11 -38.55 -7.66 -2.71
CA LEU A 11 -37.53 -7.82 -3.75
C LEU A 11 -36.46 -6.69 -3.70
N LEU A 12 -36.80 -5.52 -3.18
CA LEU A 12 -35.87 -4.40 -3.10
C LEU A 12 -34.61 -4.68 -2.24
N PRO A 13 -34.71 -5.27 -1.04
CA PRO A 13 -33.52 -5.58 -0.26
C PRO A 13 -32.65 -6.68 -0.90
N THR A 14 -33.23 -7.65 -1.57
CA THR A 14 -32.47 -8.73 -2.23
C THR A 14 -31.66 -8.22 -3.43
N LEU A 15 -32.18 -7.26 -4.19
CA LEU A 15 -31.44 -6.62 -5.28
C LEU A 15 -30.29 -5.77 -4.76
N ALA A 16 -30.48 -5.05 -3.65
CA ALA A 16 -29.43 -4.25 -3.05
C ALA A 16 -28.27 -5.12 -2.49
N PHE A 17 -28.58 -6.25 -1.87
CA PHE A 17 -27.58 -7.21 -1.39
C PHE A 17 -26.81 -7.88 -2.54
N GLY A 18 -27.50 -8.23 -3.62
CA GLY A 18 -26.87 -8.82 -4.81
C GLY A 18 -25.88 -7.86 -5.47
N GLN A 19 -26.25 -6.61 -5.64
CA GLN A 19 -25.35 -5.59 -6.23
C GLN A 19 -24.12 -5.29 -5.34
N GLN A 20 -24.29 -5.33 -4.03
CA GLN A 20 -23.17 -5.11 -3.11
C GLN A 20 -22.18 -6.28 -3.12
N ALA A 21 -22.65 -7.53 -3.16
CA ALA A 21 -21.81 -8.71 -3.25
C ALA A 21 -21.04 -8.75 -4.58
N GLU A 22 -21.71 -8.49 -5.72
CA GLU A 22 -21.06 -8.42 -7.03
C GLU A 22 -20.00 -7.32 -7.10
N SER A 23 -20.24 -6.17 -6.47
CA SER A 23 -19.28 -5.07 -6.37
C SER A 23 -18.05 -5.44 -5.53
N GLU A 24 -18.21 -6.19 -4.45
CA GLU A 24 -17.12 -6.63 -3.60
C GLU A 24 -16.27 -7.71 -4.28
N ASP A 25 -16.90 -8.68 -4.93
CA ASP A 25 -16.23 -9.74 -5.68
C ASP A 25 -15.40 -9.15 -6.85
N THR A 26 -15.94 -8.16 -7.56
CA THR A 26 -15.22 -7.46 -8.63
C THR A 26 -14.00 -6.72 -8.08
N ALA A 27 -14.16 -6.00 -6.96
CA ALA A 27 -13.06 -5.27 -6.32
C ALA A 27 -11.97 -6.22 -5.81
N ALA A 28 -12.35 -7.34 -5.19
CA ALA A 28 -11.42 -8.36 -4.73
C ALA A 28 -10.63 -8.98 -5.90
N THR A 29 -11.28 -9.28 -7.02
CA THR A 29 -10.63 -9.81 -8.23
C THR A 29 -9.55 -8.87 -8.75
N VAL A 30 -9.81 -7.56 -8.79
CA VAL A 30 -8.82 -6.56 -9.23
C VAL A 30 -7.62 -6.51 -8.29
N VAL A 31 -7.87 -6.51 -6.98
CA VAL A 31 -6.81 -6.49 -5.96
C VAL A 31 -6.00 -7.79 -5.97
N ASP A 32 -6.66 -8.94 -6.04
CA ASP A 32 -5.99 -10.25 -6.05
C ASP A 32 -5.11 -10.39 -7.32
N ARG A 33 -5.58 -9.90 -8.49
CA ARG A 33 -4.77 -9.83 -9.72
C ARG A 33 -3.49 -9.01 -9.51
N TYR A 34 -3.58 -7.84 -8.89
CA TYR A 34 -2.42 -7.02 -8.57
C TYR A 34 -1.45 -7.75 -7.62
N LEU A 35 -1.96 -8.37 -6.57
CA LEU A 35 -1.12 -9.11 -5.61
C LEU A 35 -0.44 -10.32 -6.27
N MET A 36 -1.11 -11.00 -7.18
CA MET A 36 -0.51 -12.07 -8.00
C MET A 36 0.62 -11.55 -8.90
N MET A 37 0.47 -10.37 -9.51
CA MET A 37 1.52 -9.76 -10.33
C MET A 37 2.76 -9.40 -9.50
N LEU A 38 2.59 -8.97 -8.26
CA LEU A 38 3.70 -8.73 -7.35
C LEU A 38 4.37 -10.01 -6.87
N ASN A 39 3.66 -11.14 -6.95
CA ASN A 39 4.11 -12.48 -6.52
C ASN A 39 4.70 -12.51 -5.09
N ILE A 40 4.02 -11.85 -4.17
CA ILE A 40 4.51 -11.57 -2.81
C ILE A 40 4.76 -12.86 -1.99
N GLU A 41 4.04 -13.94 -2.30
CA GLU A 41 4.14 -15.21 -1.59
C GLU A 41 5.19 -16.17 -2.19
N GLY A 42 5.80 -15.78 -3.32
CA GLY A 42 6.76 -16.61 -4.06
C GLY A 42 8.19 -16.61 -3.52
N TYR A 43 8.47 -16.02 -2.35
CA TYR A 43 9.80 -16.05 -1.74
C TYR A 43 10.10 -17.44 -1.15
N SER A 44 11.32 -17.96 -1.41
CA SER A 44 11.79 -19.11 -0.66
C SER A 44 11.96 -18.75 0.82
N GLU A 45 11.82 -19.74 1.72
CA GLU A 45 12.00 -19.49 3.15
C GLU A 45 13.41 -19.01 3.52
N GLU A 46 14.37 -19.19 2.62
CA GLU A 46 15.79 -18.83 2.79
C GLU A 46 16.17 -17.48 2.17
N SER A 47 15.26 -16.86 1.42
CA SER A 47 15.52 -15.61 0.69
C SER A 47 14.76 -14.44 1.26
N MET A 48 15.36 -13.25 1.18
CA MET A 48 14.72 -11.97 1.50
C MET A 48 14.88 -11.01 0.33
N LEU A 49 13.87 -10.18 0.12
CA LEU A 49 13.94 -9.04 -0.79
C LEU A 49 14.60 -7.88 -0.07
N VAL A 50 15.64 -7.34 -0.67
CA VAL A 50 16.30 -6.11 -0.22
C VAL A 50 15.95 -5.00 -1.20
N MET A 51 15.52 -3.86 -0.66
CA MET A 51 15.16 -2.68 -1.43
C MET A 51 15.93 -1.47 -0.88
N GLU A 52 16.61 -0.77 -1.76
CA GLU A 52 17.30 0.48 -1.45
C GLU A 52 16.62 1.63 -2.19
N THR A 53 16.15 2.62 -1.47
CA THR A 53 15.34 3.72 -2.01
C THR A 53 16.00 5.06 -1.70
N ALA A 54 16.35 5.80 -2.74
CA ALA A 54 16.65 7.22 -2.64
C ALA A 54 15.35 8.02 -2.56
N ILE A 55 15.24 8.90 -1.58
CA ILE A 55 14.07 9.75 -1.33
C ILE A 55 14.49 11.20 -1.54
N THR A 56 13.96 11.82 -2.59
CA THR A 56 14.21 13.24 -2.90
C THR A 56 12.94 14.05 -2.67
N VAL A 57 13.01 15.03 -1.79
CA VAL A 57 11.90 15.95 -1.53
C VAL A 57 12.13 17.24 -2.33
N TYR A 58 11.15 17.62 -3.13
CA TYR A 58 11.27 18.85 -3.96
C TYR A 58 11.46 20.10 -3.10
N GLY A 59 12.47 20.90 -3.45
CA GLY A 59 12.85 22.11 -2.71
C GLY A 59 13.75 21.84 -1.50
N ILE A 60 14.25 20.61 -1.31
CA ILE A 60 15.25 20.27 -0.30
C ILE A 60 16.45 19.64 -1.00
N ASP A 61 17.62 20.28 -0.89
CA ASP A 61 18.89 19.84 -1.52
C ASP A 61 19.53 18.65 -0.76
N ASP A 62 18.72 17.76 -0.22
CA ASP A 62 19.22 16.62 0.53
C ASP A 62 18.44 15.37 0.20
N THR A 63 19.14 14.24 0.15
CA THR A 63 18.56 12.93 -0.15
C THR A 63 18.55 12.07 1.09
N LEU A 64 17.39 11.51 1.43
CA LEU A 64 17.27 10.46 2.43
C LEU A 64 17.42 9.11 1.74
N TRP A 65 17.98 8.16 2.46
CA TRP A 65 18.14 6.78 2.00
C TRP A 65 17.32 5.86 2.88
N MET A 66 16.47 5.04 2.25
CA MET A 66 15.69 4.03 2.94
C MET A 66 16.11 2.64 2.47
N ARG A 67 16.47 1.79 3.41
CA ARG A 67 16.75 0.39 3.15
C ARG A 67 15.70 -0.49 3.80
N ARG A 68 15.16 -1.43 3.04
CA ARG A 68 14.08 -2.31 3.49
C ARG A 68 14.44 -3.75 3.18
N TRP A 69 14.13 -4.64 4.12
CA TRP A 69 14.31 -6.07 3.99
C TRP A 69 12.98 -6.75 4.26
N PHE A 70 12.53 -7.59 3.36
CA PHE A 70 11.31 -8.36 3.47
C PHE A 70 11.65 -9.83 3.39
N ALA A 71 11.33 -10.60 4.43
CA ALA A 71 11.49 -12.04 4.49
C ALA A 71 10.13 -12.73 4.64
N PRO A 72 10.04 -14.04 4.35
CA PRO A 72 8.85 -14.82 4.62
C PRO A 72 8.37 -14.70 6.07
N SER A 73 7.15 -15.14 6.34
CA SER A 73 6.54 -15.07 7.69
C SER A 73 6.40 -13.64 8.23
N LYS A 74 6.13 -12.68 7.35
CA LYS A 74 5.90 -11.26 7.69
C LYS A 74 7.09 -10.55 8.36
N ARG A 75 8.26 -11.16 8.38
CA ARG A 75 9.47 -10.51 8.90
C ARG A 75 9.88 -9.37 7.98
N HIS A 76 10.13 -8.22 8.57
CA HIS A 76 10.67 -7.09 7.81
C HIS A 76 11.51 -6.18 8.70
N ARG A 77 12.42 -5.47 8.05
CA ARG A 77 13.21 -4.40 8.64
C ARG A 77 13.19 -3.22 7.68
N MET A 78 13.12 -2.02 8.22
CA MET A 78 13.26 -0.77 7.51
C MET A 78 14.21 0.14 8.27
N GLU A 79 15.06 0.82 7.57
CA GLU A 79 15.97 1.84 8.09
C GLU A 79 15.90 3.06 7.19
N LEU A 80 15.79 4.24 7.81
CA LEU A 80 15.84 5.53 7.14
C LEU A 80 17.09 6.27 7.58
N TRP A 81 17.91 6.64 6.61
CA TRP A 81 19.20 7.26 6.81
C TRP A 81 19.22 8.66 6.21
N HIS A 82 19.83 9.58 6.95
CA HIS A 82 20.21 10.89 6.46
C HIS A 82 21.72 10.99 6.54
N LYS A 83 22.41 11.03 5.39
CA LYS A 83 23.87 10.84 5.30
C LYS A 83 24.23 9.51 6.00
N ASP A 84 25.14 9.55 6.97
CA ASP A 84 25.59 8.37 7.72
C ASP A 84 24.85 8.17 9.06
N THR A 85 23.73 8.87 9.25
CA THR A 85 22.98 8.82 10.51
C THR A 85 21.65 8.12 10.32
N LEU A 86 21.40 7.07 11.09
CA LEU A 86 20.09 6.42 11.19
C LEU A 86 19.12 7.39 11.87
N THR A 87 18.05 7.76 11.17
CA THR A 87 17.06 8.74 11.66
C THR A 87 15.74 8.13 12.04
N ASP A 88 15.40 6.97 11.45
CA ASP A 88 14.19 6.20 11.74
C ASP A 88 14.42 4.74 11.40
N GLY A 89 13.62 3.84 11.98
CA GLY A 89 13.71 2.44 11.67
C GLY A 89 12.60 1.63 12.30
N LEU A 90 12.31 0.49 11.67
CA LEU A 90 11.30 -0.46 12.13
C LEU A 90 11.80 -1.89 11.91
N ILE A 91 11.63 -2.74 12.91
CA ILE A 91 11.90 -4.17 12.82
C ILE A 91 10.68 -4.95 13.25
N SER A 92 10.31 -5.99 12.48
CA SER A 92 9.30 -6.99 12.84
C SER A 92 9.90 -8.37 12.70
N ASN A 93 9.73 -9.22 13.71
CA ASN A 93 10.08 -10.64 13.65
C ASN A 93 9.01 -11.49 12.94
N GLY A 94 7.90 -10.88 12.54
CA GLY A 94 6.78 -11.55 11.87
C GLY A 94 5.72 -12.14 12.80
N GLU A 95 5.96 -12.13 14.10
CA GLU A 95 5.07 -12.67 15.14
C GLU A 95 4.44 -11.56 15.97
N ASP A 96 5.12 -11.14 17.02
CA ASP A 96 4.58 -10.23 18.05
C ASP A 96 5.53 -9.10 18.41
N VAL A 97 6.82 -9.20 18.05
CA VAL A 97 7.83 -8.21 18.38
C VAL A 97 7.97 -7.17 17.28
N TYR A 98 7.83 -5.93 17.67
CA TYR A 98 8.02 -4.77 16.83
C TYR A 98 8.94 -3.79 17.55
N LEU A 99 10.01 -3.41 16.87
CA LEU A 99 10.96 -2.43 17.39
C LEU A 99 10.95 -1.19 16.50
N HIS A 100 10.92 -0.04 17.12
CA HIS A 100 11.06 1.26 16.46
C HIS A 100 12.34 1.93 16.92
N TYR A 101 13.09 2.53 15.98
CA TYR A 101 14.30 3.26 16.33
C TYR A 101 13.96 4.65 16.86
N ASN A 102 14.35 4.90 18.11
CA ASN A 102 14.24 6.22 18.72
C ASN A 102 15.52 7.01 18.44
N ALA A 103 15.48 7.93 17.48
CA ALA A 103 16.65 8.71 17.07
C ALA A 103 17.22 9.59 18.20
N ALA A 104 16.38 10.10 19.09
CA ALA A 104 16.83 10.93 20.22
C ALA A 104 17.64 10.13 21.24
N LYS A 105 17.25 8.88 21.48
CA LYS A 105 17.95 7.96 22.39
C LYS A 105 18.99 7.08 21.69
N LYS A 106 19.01 7.07 20.36
CA LYS A 106 19.85 6.20 19.49
C LYS A 106 19.71 4.72 19.84
N GLN A 107 18.48 4.27 20.11
CA GLN A 107 18.20 2.89 20.50
C GLN A 107 16.88 2.38 19.91
N TRP A 108 16.77 1.06 19.79
CA TRP A 108 15.54 0.38 19.41
C TRP A 108 14.64 0.18 20.62
N GLU A 109 13.38 0.59 20.51
CA GLU A 109 12.36 0.48 21.55
C GLU A 109 11.21 -0.39 21.06
N GLU A 110 10.67 -1.22 21.95
CA GLU A 110 9.51 -2.04 21.63
C GLU A 110 8.26 -1.17 21.46
N VAL A 111 7.51 -1.42 20.39
CA VAL A 111 6.25 -0.74 20.09
C VAL A 111 5.10 -1.70 20.35
N THR A 112 4.19 -1.32 21.22
CA THR A 112 2.99 -2.09 21.54
C THR A 112 1.73 -1.35 21.11
N GLY A 113 0.72 -2.07 20.63
CA GLY A 113 -0.62 -1.55 20.35
C GLY A 113 -0.89 -1.10 18.91
N MET A 114 -1.99 -0.36 18.71
CA MET A 114 -2.55 0.00 17.38
C MET A 114 -1.64 0.86 16.50
N ASP A 115 -0.66 1.55 17.03
CA ASP A 115 0.30 2.37 16.27
C ASP A 115 1.08 1.56 15.24
N PHE A 116 1.27 0.29 15.50
CA PHE A 116 1.97 -0.64 14.63
C PHE A 116 1.36 -0.75 13.23
N ASN A 117 0.06 -1.03 13.13
CA ASN A 117 -0.62 -1.21 11.83
C ASN A 117 -0.57 0.06 10.96
N THR A 118 -0.63 1.23 11.59
CA THR A 118 -0.56 2.51 10.90
C THR A 118 0.85 2.77 10.37
N ARG A 119 1.88 2.48 11.16
CA ARG A 119 3.29 2.72 10.78
C ARG A 119 3.76 1.74 9.70
N ILE A 120 3.52 0.43 9.85
CA ILE A 120 3.93 -0.57 8.86
C ILE A 120 3.28 -0.32 7.50
N SER A 121 2.02 0.06 7.44
CA SER A 121 1.34 0.28 6.17
C SER A 121 1.99 1.36 5.30
N GLY A 122 2.73 2.29 5.89
CA GLY A 122 3.48 3.32 5.18
C GLY A 122 4.81 2.83 4.58
N TYR A 123 5.42 1.80 5.18
CA TYR A 123 6.75 1.34 4.81
C TYR A 123 6.78 0.01 4.05
N ASP A 124 5.71 -0.79 4.14
CA ASP A 124 5.60 -2.03 3.39
C ASP A 124 5.27 -1.74 1.92
N PHE A 125 6.19 -2.08 1.00
CA PHE A 125 5.94 -1.89 -0.44
C PHE A 125 4.73 -2.69 -0.93
N ARG A 126 4.41 -3.79 -0.26
CA ARG A 126 3.21 -4.58 -0.52
C ARG A 126 1.94 -3.79 -0.20
N GLY A 127 2.10 -2.73 0.62
CA GLY A 127 1.06 -1.80 0.98
C GLY A 127 -0.08 -2.41 1.80
N PRO A 128 -1.08 -1.61 2.10
CA PRO A 128 -2.23 -2.06 2.88
C PRO A 128 -3.08 -3.11 2.16
N LEU A 129 -2.94 -3.28 0.85
CA LEU A 129 -3.67 -4.28 0.08
C LEU A 129 -3.21 -5.71 0.38
N TYR A 130 -1.95 -5.94 0.72
CA TYR A 130 -1.43 -7.29 0.99
C TYR A 130 -2.18 -8.02 2.11
N LEU A 131 -2.57 -7.30 3.15
CA LEU A 131 -3.27 -7.86 4.31
C LEU A 131 -4.69 -7.32 4.47
N TRP A 132 -5.34 -6.91 3.39
CA TRP A 132 -6.62 -6.23 3.47
C TRP A 132 -7.69 -7.03 4.23
N ARG A 133 -7.77 -8.35 4.01
CA ARG A 133 -8.71 -9.23 4.73
C ARG A 133 -8.40 -9.29 6.22
N TRP A 134 -7.13 -9.47 6.57
CA TRP A 134 -6.69 -9.56 7.96
C TRP A 134 -6.92 -8.26 8.73
N ARG A 135 -6.81 -7.13 8.05
CA ARG A 135 -7.06 -5.79 8.63
C ARG A 135 -8.55 -5.46 8.77
N GLY A 136 -9.45 -6.34 8.34
CA GLY A 136 -10.88 -6.06 8.29
C GLY A 136 -11.24 -4.94 7.31
N SER A 137 -10.39 -4.72 6.29
CA SER A 137 -10.67 -3.73 5.25
C SER A 137 -11.80 -4.21 4.36
N LYS A 138 -12.66 -3.28 3.96
CA LYS A 138 -13.72 -3.51 2.98
C LYS A 138 -13.27 -2.98 1.63
N LEU A 139 -13.37 -3.81 0.60
CA LEU A 139 -13.18 -3.40 -0.78
C LEU A 139 -14.52 -3.05 -1.42
N THR A 140 -14.55 -2.00 -2.21
CA THR A 140 -15.73 -1.59 -2.97
C THR A 140 -15.31 -1.21 -4.38
N TRP A 141 -15.93 -1.83 -5.38
CA TRP A 141 -15.75 -1.44 -6.78
C TRP A 141 -16.29 -0.03 -6.99
N ASN A 142 -15.44 0.88 -7.45
CA ASN A 142 -15.79 2.28 -7.67
C ASN A 142 -15.85 2.66 -9.16
N GLY A 143 -15.82 1.66 -10.05
CA GLY A 143 -15.97 1.84 -11.49
C GLY A 143 -14.67 2.13 -12.21
N LEU A 144 -14.77 2.82 -13.33
CA LEU A 144 -13.65 3.24 -14.16
C LEU A 144 -13.43 4.74 -14.03
N THR A 145 -12.19 5.18 -14.15
CA THR A 145 -11.79 6.57 -14.32
C THR A 145 -10.77 6.67 -15.45
N GLU A 146 -10.30 7.85 -15.74
CA GLU A 146 -9.31 8.10 -16.78
C GLU A 146 -8.17 8.97 -16.25
N LEU A 147 -6.94 8.61 -16.57
CA LEU A 147 -5.74 9.40 -16.32
C LEU A 147 -4.95 9.56 -17.62
N ASN A 148 -4.81 10.79 -18.11
CA ASN A 148 -4.09 11.10 -19.36
C ASN A 148 -4.53 10.24 -20.56
N GLY A 149 -5.84 10.03 -20.74
CA GLY A 149 -6.42 9.22 -21.82
C GLY A 149 -6.37 7.71 -21.60
N LYS A 150 -5.86 7.24 -20.46
CA LYS A 150 -5.80 5.82 -20.10
C LYS A 150 -6.88 5.45 -19.10
N PRO A 151 -7.70 4.42 -19.36
CA PRO A 151 -8.70 3.96 -18.41
C PRO A 151 -8.02 3.29 -17.22
N LEU A 152 -8.55 3.51 -16.02
CA LEU A 152 -8.12 2.88 -14.77
C LEU A 152 -9.31 2.28 -14.03
N GLN A 153 -9.12 1.11 -13.45
CA GLN A 153 -10.06 0.45 -12.55
C GLN A 153 -9.90 1.01 -11.15
N VAL A 154 -10.99 1.45 -10.52
CA VAL A 154 -10.96 2.09 -9.20
C VAL A 154 -11.54 1.19 -8.14
N VAL A 155 -10.76 0.90 -7.12
CA VAL A 155 -11.18 0.19 -5.92
C VAL A 155 -11.05 1.10 -4.71
N LYS A 156 -12.15 1.32 -4.02
CA LYS A 156 -12.17 2.00 -2.72
C LYS A 156 -11.84 0.98 -1.62
N VAL A 157 -10.89 1.32 -0.78
CA VAL A 157 -10.51 0.53 0.39
C VAL A 157 -10.85 1.30 1.66
N SER A 158 -11.71 0.73 2.48
CA SER A 158 -12.14 1.28 3.76
C SER A 158 -11.60 0.40 4.88
N THR A 159 -10.63 0.89 5.63
CA THR A 159 -10.03 0.19 6.77
C THR A 159 -10.51 0.83 8.07
N PRO A 160 -10.97 0.05 9.07
CA PRO A 160 -11.39 0.59 10.36
C PRO A 160 -10.32 1.50 10.98
N GLY A 161 -10.72 2.69 11.42
CA GLY A 161 -9.82 3.67 12.02
C GLY A 161 -8.90 4.44 11.05
N MET A 162 -9.03 4.21 9.74
CA MET A 162 -8.24 4.91 8.71
C MET A 162 -9.15 5.65 7.73
N TYR A 163 -8.57 6.62 6.99
CA TYR A 163 -9.25 7.26 5.87
C TYR A 163 -9.48 6.29 4.73
N ASN A 164 -10.53 6.51 3.96
CA ASN A 164 -10.75 5.79 2.71
C ASN A 164 -9.60 6.10 1.74
N ARG A 165 -9.16 5.06 1.03
CA ARG A 165 -8.18 5.17 -0.04
C ARG A 165 -8.77 4.64 -1.32
N PHE A 166 -8.43 5.29 -2.43
CA PHE A 166 -8.84 4.91 -3.77
C PHE A 166 -7.62 4.42 -4.52
N TYR A 167 -7.63 3.14 -4.87
CA TYR A 167 -6.56 2.47 -5.60
C TYR A 167 -6.98 2.36 -7.06
N MET A 168 -6.13 2.81 -7.97
CA MET A 168 -6.39 2.86 -9.40
C MET A 168 -5.41 1.97 -10.14
N PHE A 169 -5.95 0.96 -10.82
CA PHE A 169 -5.19 -0.09 -11.48
C PHE A 169 -5.31 0.03 -12.98
N ASP A 170 -4.23 -0.21 -13.71
CA ASP A 170 -4.24 -0.37 -15.16
C ASP A 170 -4.95 -1.69 -15.53
N PRO A 171 -6.07 -1.66 -16.27
CA PRO A 171 -6.79 -2.88 -16.66
C PRO A 171 -5.99 -3.77 -17.62
N GLY A 172 -5.02 -3.23 -18.35
CA GLY A 172 -4.19 -3.97 -19.29
C GLY A 172 -3.20 -4.90 -18.60
N ASN A 173 -2.45 -4.40 -17.64
CA ASN A 173 -1.41 -5.16 -16.94
C ASN A 173 -1.74 -5.51 -15.48
N GLY A 174 -2.81 -4.97 -14.91
CA GLY A 174 -3.22 -5.22 -13.52
C GLY A 174 -2.38 -4.49 -12.47
N LEU A 175 -1.45 -3.64 -12.87
CA LEU A 175 -0.56 -2.94 -11.93
C LEU A 175 -1.23 -1.69 -11.35
N LEU A 176 -0.84 -1.37 -10.13
CA LEU A 176 -1.27 -0.15 -9.44
C LEU A 176 -0.59 1.07 -10.08
N THR A 177 -1.39 2.06 -10.45
CA THR A 177 -0.90 3.29 -11.08
C THR A 177 -0.97 4.49 -10.13
N LEU A 178 -2.04 4.58 -9.35
CA LEU A 178 -2.30 5.73 -8.48
C LEU A 178 -3.03 5.30 -7.21
N VAL A 179 -2.66 5.89 -6.09
CA VAL A 179 -3.42 5.85 -4.84
C VAL A 179 -3.76 7.27 -4.44
N VAL A 180 -5.04 7.50 -4.12
CA VAL A 180 -5.51 8.78 -3.58
C VAL A 180 -5.97 8.57 -2.14
N GLU A 181 -5.41 9.33 -1.23
CA GLU A 181 -5.78 9.35 0.17
C GLU A 181 -6.46 10.70 0.47
N SER A 182 -7.78 10.71 0.47
CA SER A 182 -8.54 11.94 0.73
C SER A 182 -9.95 11.63 1.24
N LYS A 183 -10.41 12.50 2.12
CA LYS A 183 -11.82 12.56 2.51
C LYS A 183 -12.69 13.13 1.39
N GLU A 184 -12.10 13.89 0.49
CA GLU A 184 -12.80 14.71 -0.51
C GLU A 184 -12.87 14.04 -1.89
N TYR A 185 -12.12 12.94 -2.12
CA TYR A 185 -12.20 12.24 -3.39
C TYR A 185 -13.48 11.40 -3.46
N GLU A 186 -14.38 11.77 -4.35
CA GLU A 186 -15.59 11.03 -4.69
C GLU A 186 -15.54 10.50 -6.11
N LYS A 187 -16.37 9.48 -6.40
CA LYS A 187 -16.51 8.91 -7.74
C LYS A 187 -16.84 10.00 -8.77
N GLY A 188 -16.06 10.10 -9.83
CA GLY A 188 -16.21 11.10 -10.87
C GLY A 188 -15.48 12.42 -10.59
N SER A 189 -14.83 12.56 -9.45
CA SER A 189 -13.92 13.67 -9.21
C SER A 189 -12.71 13.59 -10.14
N GLN A 190 -12.18 14.76 -10.54
CA GLN A 190 -10.93 14.79 -11.29
C GLN A 190 -9.80 14.22 -10.44
N ILE A 191 -8.90 13.47 -11.08
CA ILE A 191 -7.69 12.99 -10.42
C ILE A 191 -6.87 14.19 -9.95
N PRO A 192 -6.30 14.14 -8.72
CA PRO A 192 -5.56 15.26 -8.17
C PRO A 192 -4.46 15.73 -9.12
N LYS A 193 -4.39 17.03 -9.35
CA LYS A 193 -3.24 17.67 -9.97
C LYS A 193 -2.23 18.01 -8.87
N GLU A 194 -0.97 18.25 -9.25
CA GLU A 194 0.11 18.58 -8.31
C GLU A 194 -0.20 19.74 -7.35
N GLU A 195 -1.09 20.64 -7.75
CA GLU A 195 -1.53 21.80 -6.97
C GLU A 195 -2.70 21.49 -6.01
N SER A 196 -3.23 20.26 -6.00
CA SER A 196 -4.34 19.90 -5.13
C SER A 196 -3.87 19.64 -3.69
N HIS A 197 -4.70 19.97 -2.71
CA HIS A 197 -4.45 19.64 -1.29
C HIS A 197 -4.72 18.17 -0.95
N ILE A 198 -4.91 17.32 -1.95
CA ILE A 198 -5.20 15.90 -1.80
C ILE A 198 -3.88 15.13 -1.79
N ASP A 199 -3.66 14.31 -0.79
CA ASP A 199 -2.50 13.44 -0.73
C ASP A 199 -2.67 12.29 -1.75
N TRP A 200 -1.66 12.09 -2.61
CA TRP A 200 -1.68 11.04 -3.62
C TRP A 200 -0.30 10.39 -3.78
N LYS A 201 -0.27 9.17 -4.29
CA LYS A 201 0.94 8.43 -4.63
C LYS A 201 0.78 7.78 -6.02
N SER A 202 1.70 8.11 -6.93
CA SER A 202 1.77 7.51 -8.28
C SER A 202 2.89 6.49 -8.37
N PHE A 203 2.65 5.43 -9.13
CA PHE A 203 3.60 4.38 -9.45
C PHE A 203 3.92 4.46 -10.94
N HIS A 204 5.14 4.84 -11.27
CA HIS A 204 5.56 5.11 -12.66
C HIS A 204 6.20 3.89 -13.31
N GLU A 205 7.02 3.15 -12.53
CA GLU A 205 7.77 2.02 -13.02
C GLU A 205 7.79 0.87 -12.00
N TYR A 206 7.93 -0.35 -12.54
CA TYR A 206 8.11 -1.57 -11.77
C TYR A 206 9.36 -2.31 -12.25
N LEU A 207 10.20 -2.72 -11.33
CA LEU A 207 11.41 -3.48 -11.56
C LEU A 207 11.14 -4.98 -11.35
N PRO A 208 11.46 -5.85 -12.32
CA PRO A 208 11.45 -7.29 -12.09
C PRO A 208 12.65 -7.71 -11.23
N VAL A 209 12.38 -8.45 -10.16
CA VAL A 209 13.40 -9.04 -9.28
C VAL A 209 13.10 -10.52 -9.19
N SER A 210 13.80 -11.35 -9.97
CA SER A 210 13.45 -12.76 -10.18
C SER A 210 12.02 -12.87 -10.75
N ASN A 211 11.09 -13.46 -10.01
CA ASN A 211 9.68 -13.61 -10.37
C ASN A 211 8.75 -12.60 -9.66
N HIS A 212 9.33 -11.57 -9.03
CA HIS A 212 8.58 -10.52 -8.31
C HIS A 212 8.61 -9.22 -9.09
N LEU A 213 7.57 -8.39 -8.92
CA LEU A 213 7.56 -7.00 -9.37
C LEU A 213 7.62 -6.07 -8.17
N VAL A 214 8.54 -5.10 -8.22
CA VAL A 214 8.77 -4.12 -7.16
C VAL A 214 8.61 -2.73 -7.75
N PRO A 215 7.82 -1.82 -7.15
CA PRO A 215 7.78 -0.43 -7.57
C PRO A 215 9.19 0.17 -7.53
N SER A 216 9.69 0.69 -8.66
CA SER A 216 11.05 1.24 -8.77
C SER A 216 11.09 2.76 -8.89
N LEU A 217 10.07 3.35 -9.48
CA LEU A 217 9.92 4.80 -9.53
C LEU A 217 8.52 5.19 -9.07
N GLU A 218 8.48 5.94 -7.99
CA GLU A 218 7.24 6.39 -7.36
C GLU A 218 7.33 7.90 -7.09
N SER A 219 6.21 8.61 -7.13
CA SER A 219 6.10 9.97 -6.63
C SER A 219 4.89 10.11 -5.72
N PHE A 220 4.98 10.93 -4.72
CA PHE A 220 3.83 11.25 -3.89
C PHE A 220 3.79 12.73 -3.52
N MET A 221 2.59 13.23 -3.41
CA MET A 221 2.29 14.55 -2.88
C MET A 221 1.73 14.39 -1.47
N ARG A 222 2.32 15.06 -0.52
CA ARG A 222 1.82 15.10 0.85
C ARG A 222 2.01 16.48 1.44
N ASN A 223 0.92 17.04 1.97
CA ASN A 223 0.92 18.40 2.52
C ASN A 223 1.55 19.45 1.57
N GLY A 224 1.26 19.35 0.27
CA GLY A 224 1.77 20.24 -0.75
C GLY A 224 3.26 20.05 -1.10
N ARG A 225 3.90 18.96 -0.66
CA ARG A 225 5.29 18.64 -0.99
C ARG A 225 5.40 17.43 -1.88
N LEU A 226 6.02 17.61 -3.02
CA LEU A 226 6.33 16.50 -3.93
C LEU A 226 7.57 15.76 -3.45
N THR A 227 7.47 14.45 -3.41
CA THR A 227 8.58 13.54 -3.08
C THR A 227 8.69 12.48 -4.16
N ILE A 228 9.91 12.18 -4.58
CA ILE A 228 10.23 11.15 -5.56
C ILE A 228 11.03 10.05 -4.84
N LEU A 229 10.65 8.80 -5.09
CA LEU A 229 11.35 7.61 -4.61
C LEU A 229 11.90 6.85 -5.80
N SER A 230 13.21 6.63 -5.82
CA SER A 230 13.88 5.76 -6.78
C SER A 230 14.42 4.53 -6.04
N THR A 231 13.96 3.36 -6.42
CA THR A 231 14.23 2.10 -5.70
C THR A 231 14.99 1.14 -6.59
N THR A 232 16.06 0.56 -6.06
CA THR A 232 16.69 -0.67 -6.55
C THR A 232 16.33 -1.83 -5.64
N ALA A 233 16.28 -3.05 -6.18
CA ALA A 233 15.93 -4.22 -5.39
C ALA A 233 16.65 -5.47 -5.89
N HIS A 234 16.97 -6.39 -4.95
CA HIS A 234 17.60 -7.68 -5.24
C HIS A 234 17.24 -8.72 -4.17
N LEU A 235 17.56 -9.97 -4.41
CA LEU A 235 17.38 -11.04 -3.43
C LEU A 235 18.69 -11.32 -2.69
N GLU A 236 18.59 -11.51 -1.38
CA GLU A 236 19.69 -11.98 -0.52
C GLU A 236 19.26 -13.20 0.31
N TYR A 237 20.21 -13.95 0.84
CA TYR A 237 19.95 -14.98 1.84
C TYR A 237 19.57 -14.35 3.19
N ILE A 238 18.61 -14.98 3.88
CA ILE A 238 18.15 -14.50 5.18
C ILE A 238 19.26 -14.65 6.21
N ARG A 239 19.53 -13.55 6.91
CA ARG A 239 20.39 -13.54 8.10
C ARG A 239 19.48 -13.49 9.33
N PRO A 240 19.34 -14.58 10.11
CA PRO A 240 18.34 -14.66 11.20
C PRO A 240 18.39 -13.51 12.20
N ARG A 241 19.58 -13.00 12.51
CA ARG A 241 19.77 -11.89 13.48
C ARG A 241 19.23 -10.55 13.02
N MET A 242 18.97 -10.37 11.72
CA MET A 242 18.51 -9.07 11.19
C MET A 242 17.11 -8.65 11.68
N PHE A 243 16.30 -9.61 12.10
CA PHE A 243 14.92 -9.39 12.51
C PHE A 243 14.71 -9.57 14.02
N ASN A 244 15.78 -9.69 14.78
CA ASN A 244 15.75 -9.85 16.23
C ASN A 244 16.38 -8.64 16.91
N ARG A 245 16.07 -8.48 18.18
CA ARG A 245 16.73 -7.52 19.06
C ARG A 245 18.14 -8.09 19.37
N GLU A 246 19.20 -7.35 18.98
CA GLU A 246 20.54 -7.54 19.52
C GLU A 246 20.77 -6.61 20.70
#